data_0f084f4c141a3c833e753a7a23ed6dc8
#
_entry.id   0f084f4c141a3c833e753a7a23ed6dc8
#
_cell.length_a   1.000
_cell.length_b   1.000
_cell.length_c   1.000
_cell.angle_alpha   90.00
_cell.angle_beta   90.00
_cell.angle_gamma   90.00
#
_symmetry.space_group_name_H-M   'P 1'
#
loop_
_entity.id
_entity.type
_entity.pdbx_description
1 polymer ?
#
loop_
_entity_poly.entity_id
_entity_poly.type
_entity_poly.pdbx_seq_one_letter_code
_entity_poly.pdbx_strand_id
1 'polypeptide(L)'
;MLLLAGAAEGFAMLPRLNPRRAAVIAPGFTEPEAVLADAGIPLEHVVLPPPFTLGDTARVPDEADLVVVGNPTNPTGVLHTQEQLLALRRPGRILVVDEAFIDAVPGEPESVASLSLPGLVVLRSLTKTWALAGLRAGYAVGDPELLRRLARGRAHWPLGTLQLEALAACNTAQAVGSAVLDAQRLVETRHRQADGLRGLGLAVTEGVAPFLLVAVPRADLMRKHLKVKNIAVRRCDTFVGLDGDYLRVAVRPEWPELVQAMKEIL
;
A
#
# COMPACT_ATOMS: atom_id res chain seq x y z
N MET A 1 -0.76 0.60 20.55
CA MET A 1 -0.62 -0.37 19.45
C MET A 1 -1.76 -1.38 19.53
N LEU A 2 -2.28 -1.83 18.38
CA LEU A 2 -3.34 -2.83 18.26
C LEU A 2 -2.86 -3.91 17.28
N LEU A 3 -2.72 -5.16 17.74
CA LEU A 3 -2.34 -6.29 16.87
C LEU A 3 -3.53 -6.70 15.98
N LEU A 4 -3.26 -7.04 14.72
CA LEU A 4 -4.25 -7.27 13.68
C LEU A 4 -4.00 -8.59 12.92
N ALA A 5 -5.07 -9.20 12.43
CA ALA A 5 -5.00 -10.28 11.46
C ALA A 5 -4.64 -9.73 10.05
N GLY A 6 -3.46 -9.10 9.94
CA GLY A 6 -3.01 -8.32 8.79
C GLY A 6 -3.64 -6.93 8.74
N ALA A 7 -3.08 -6.02 7.93
CA ALA A 7 -3.64 -4.68 7.73
C ALA A 7 -5.10 -4.70 7.22
N ALA A 8 -5.49 -5.76 6.52
CA ALA A 8 -6.86 -5.96 6.04
C ALA A 8 -7.90 -5.91 7.16
N GLU A 9 -7.62 -6.48 8.34
CA GLU A 9 -8.51 -6.35 9.49
C GLU A 9 -8.64 -4.89 9.93
N GLY A 10 -7.56 -4.10 9.83
CA GLY A 10 -7.58 -2.66 10.13
C GLY A 10 -8.57 -1.92 9.22
N PHE A 11 -8.57 -2.22 7.92
CA PHE A 11 -9.55 -1.65 7.00
C PHE A 11 -10.98 -2.08 7.34
N ALA A 12 -11.21 -3.36 7.61
CA ALA A 12 -12.53 -3.87 7.99
C ALA A 12 -13.11 -3.20 9.25
N MET A 13 -12.26 -2.62 10.08
CA MET A 13 -12.68 -1.90 11.28
C MET A 13 -12.89 -0.39 11.09
N LEU A 14 -12.55 0.20 9.94
CA LEU A 14 -12.70 1.64 9.71
C LEU A 14 -14.12 2.17 9.96
N PRO A 15 -15.21 1.47 9.62
CA PRO A 15 -16.56 1.93 9.94
C PRO A 15 -16.82 2.16 11.43
N ARG A 16 -16.08 1.48 12.32
CA ARG A 16 -16.18 1.68 13.79
C ARG A 16 -15.71 3.06 14.25
N LEU A 17 -15.02 3.78 13.40
CA LEU A 17 -14.65 5.18 13.63
C LEU A 17 -15.82 6.15 13.38
N ASN A 18 -16.98 5.64 12.93
CA ASN A 18 -18.19 6.40 12.61
C ASN A 18 -17.91 7.67 11.79
N PRO A 19 -17.19 7.60 10.67
CA PRO A 19 -17.00 8.78 9.83
C PRO A 19 -18.32 9.13 9.14
N ARG A 20 -18.57 10.43 8.99
CA ARG A 20 -19.75 10.94 8.27
C ARG A 20 -19.52 10.94 6.76
N ARG A 21 -18.28 11.17 6.35
CA ARG A 21 -17.81 11.14 4.96
C ARG A 21 -16.33 10.78 4.92
N ALA A 22 -15.97 9.91 4.03
CA ALA A 22 -14.58 9.51 3.81
C ALA A 22 -14.03 10.09 2.51
N ALA A 23 -12.71 10.31 2.46
CA ALA A 23 -11.95 10.50 1.23
C ALA A 23 -10.86 9.43 1.12
N VAL A 24 -10.72 8.84 -0.06
CA VAL A 24 -9.68 7.86 -0.35
C VAL A 24 -8.76 8.42 -1.42
N ILE A 25 -7.48 8.48 -1.13
CA ILE A 25 -6.47 8.93 -2.11
C ILE A 25 -6.30 7.82 -3.16
N ALA A 26 -6.51 8.17 -4.42
CA ALA A 26 -6.47 7.28 -5.57
C ALA A 26 -5.42 7.75 -6.61
N PRO A 27 -4.79 6.85 -7.36
CA PRO A 27 -4.95 5.38 -7.32
C PRO A 27 -4.48 4.81 -5.98
N GLY A 28 -5.28 3.93 -5.37
CA GLY A 28 -5.00 3.37 -4.06
C GLY A 28 -5.50 1.94 -3.90
N PHE A 29 -5.17 1.29 -2.80
CA PHE A 29 -5.68 -0.04 -2.49
C PHE A 29 -7.20 0.01 -2.30
N THR A 30 -7.92 -0.93 -2.91
CA THR A 30 -9.39 -0.86 -3.06
C THR A 30 -10.17 -1.39 -1.86
N GLU A 31 -9.54 -2.05 -0.90
CA GLU A 31 -10.23 -2.62 0.25
C GLU A 31 -10.85 -1.56 1.20
N PRO A 32 -10.16 -0.43 1.50
CA PRO A 32 -10.76 0.63 2.33
C PRO A 32 -12.06 1.18 1.73
N GLU A 33 -12.08 1.44 0.42
CA GLU A 33 -13.29 1.96 -0.26
C GLU A 33 -14.44 0.95 -0.22
N ALA A 34 -14.15 -0.33 -0.48
CA ALA A 34 -15.16 -1.38 -0.45
C ALA A 34 -15.81 -1.49 0.93
N VAL A 35 -15.00 -1.54 2.00
CA VAL A 35 -15.51 -1.64 3.37
C VAL A 35 -16.32 -0.42 3.80
N LEU A 36 -15.89 0.78 3.41
CA LEU A 36 -16.62 2.01 3.73
C LEU A 36 -17.95 2.09 2.96
N ALA A 37 -17.95 1.71 1.69
CA ALA A 37 -19.15 1.65 0.86
C ALA A 37 -20.15 0.61 1.38
N ASP A 38 -19.69 -0.59 1.74
CA ASP A 38 -20.53 -1.65 2.33
C ASP A 38 -21.16 -1.22 3.66
N ALA A 39 -20.50 -0.35 4.41
CA ALA A 39 -21.03 0.25 5.63
C ALA A 39 -21.97 1.45 5.38
N GLY A 40 -22.24 1.81 4.13
CA GLY A 40 -23.07 2.94 3.76
C GLY A 40 -22.46 4.32 4.04
N ILE A 41 -21.13 4.39 4.21
CA ILE A 41 -20.42 5.64 4.47
C ILE A 41 -20.16 6.34 3.13
N PRO A 42 -20.66 7.58 2.94
CA PRO A 42 -20.35 8.37 1.75
C PRO A 42 -18.84 8.54 1.59
N LEU A 43 -18.33 8.23 0.40
CA LEU A 43 -16.90 8.38 0.12
C LEU A 43 -16.65 9.09 -1.20
N GLU A 44 -15.52 9.77 -1.28
CA GLU A 44 -15.03 10.45 -2.46
C GLU A 44 -13.58 10.03 -2.75
N HIS A 45 -13.28 9.84 -4.04
CA HIS A 45 -11.92 9.56 -4.47
C HIS A 45 -11.19 10.86 -4.80
N VAL A 46 -10.07 11.10 -4.14
CA VAL A 46 -9.15 12.17 -4.50
C VAL A 46 -8.13 11.59 -5.48
N VAL A 47 -8.45 11.72 -6.77
CA VAL A 47 -7.64 11.11 -7.84
C VAL A 47 -6.41 11.98 -8.12
N LEU A 48 -5.23 11.40 -7.91
CA LEU A 48 -3.95 12.03 -8.23
C LEU A 48 -3.59 11.74 -9.69
N PRO A 49 -3.31 12.76 -10.51
CA PRO A 49 -2.78 12.54 -11.84
C PRO A 49 -1.31 12.08 -11.78
N PRO A 50 -0.77 11.47 -12.84
CA PRO A 50 0.67 11.23 -12.92
C PRO A 50 1.49 12.50 -12.62
N PRO A 51 2.54 12.43 -11.84
CA PRO A 51 3.23 11.25 -11.33
C PRO A 51 2.65 10.64 -10.02
N PHE A 52 1.38 10.85 -9.71
CA PHE A 52 0.64 10.27 -8.58
C PHE A 52 1.13 10.70 -7.19
N THR A 53 1.69 11.90 -7.07
CA THR A 53 2.19 12.46 -5.81
C THR A 53 1.15 13.37 -5.15
N LEU A 54 1.09 13.32 -3.82
CA LEU A 54 0.38 14.34 -3.05
C LEU A 54 1.07 15.70 -3.27
N GLY A 55 0.30 16.70 -3.68
CA GLY A 55 0.77 18.05 -3.93
C GLY A 55 -0.40 19.01 -3.85
N ASP A 56 -0.24 20.22 -4.32
CA ASP A 56 -1.26 21.28 -4.28
C ASP A 56 -2.57 20.93 -5.02
N THR A 57 -2.53 19.91 -5.88
CA THR A 57 -3.70 19.41 -6.62
C THR A 57 -4.53 18.41 -5.82
N ALA A 58 -4.01 17.85 -4.74
CA ALA A 58 -4.71 16.88 -3.91
C ALA A 58 -5.74 17.59 -2.99
N ARG A 59 -6.91 17.87 -3.54
CA ARG A 59 -7.98 18.55 -2.81
C ARG A 59 -8.85 17.54 -2.09
N VAL A 60 -8.58 17.32 -0.81
CA VAL A 60 -9.47 16.55 0.06
C VAL A 60 -10.68 17.40 0.42
N PRO A 61 -11.92 16.91 0.19
CA PRO A 61 -13.15 17.64 0.55
C PRO A 61 -13.14 18.08 2.00
N ASP A 62 -13.68 19.26 2.23
CA ASP A 62 -13.75 19.83 3.58
C ASP A 62 -14.62 19.02 4.52
N GLU A 63 -15.67 18.41 4.02
CA GLU A 63 -16.61 17.58 4.76
C GLU A 63 -16.06 16.19 5.11
N ALA A 64 -14.97 15.76 4.48
CA ALA A 64 -14.35 14.47 4.79
C ALA A 64 -13.70 14.50 6.18
N ASP A 65 -14.23 13.70 7.09
CA ASP A 65 -13.71 13.52 8.44
C ASP A 65 -12.89 12.24 8.62
N LEU A 66 -12.77 11.42 7.56
CA LEU A 66 -11.84 10.31 7.42
C LEU A 66 -11.09 10.43 6.09
N VAL A 67 -9.77 10.33 6.13
CA VAL A 67 -8.91 10.24 4.92
C VAL A 67 -8.08 8.97 5.00
N VAL A 68 -8.04 8.23 3.89
CA VAL A 68 -7.20 7.02 3.78
C VAL A 68 -6.19 7.20 2.65
N VAL A 69 -4.92 6.93 2.92
CA VAL A 69 -3.82 7.01 1.96
C VAL A 69 -2.83 5.87 2.15
N GLY A 70 -2.32 5.29 1.06
CA GLY A 70 -1.23 4.31 1.10
C GLY A 70 0.14 4.99 1.02
N ASN A 71 1.12 4.53 1.79
CA ASN A 71 2.48 5.04 1.77
C ASN A 71 3.55 3.97 2.08
N PRO A 72 4.26 3.42 1.09
CA PRO A 72 4.12 3.65 -0.37
C PRO A 72 2.76 3.21 -0.90
N THR A 73 2.26 3.92 -1.91
CA THR A 73 0.95 3.65 -2.48
C THR A 73 0.95 2.36 -3.32
N ASN A 74 -0.07 1.54 -3.19
CA ASN A 74 -0.37 0.45 -4.12
C ASN A 74 -1.54 0.89 -5.03
N PRO A 75 -1.39 0.97 -6.38
CA PRO A 75 -0.41 0.24 -7.18
C PRO A 75 0.78 1.07 -7.69
N THR A 76 0.88 2.35 -7.39
CA THR A 76 1.85 3.27 -8.00
C THR A 76 3.28 3.08 -7.48
N GLY A 77 3.44 2.62 -6.24
CA GLY A 77 4.73 2.53 -5.56
C GLY A 77 5.25 3.88 -5.05
N VAL A 78 4.52 4.96 -5.26
CA VAL A 78 4.92 6.33 -4.88
C VAL A 78 5.00 6.44 -3.36
N LEU A 79 6.06 7.08 -2.88
CA LEU A 79 6.27 7.44 -1.49
C LEU A 79 6.01 8.94 -1.32
N HIS A 80 5.04 9.26 -0.47
CA HIS A 80 4.75 10.64 -0.07
C HIS A 80 5.60 11.02 1.13
N THR A 81 6.00 12.28 1.22
CA THR A 81 6.75 12.76 2.38
C THR A 81 5.86 12.83 3.63
N GLN A 82 6.48 12.78 4.82
CA GLN A 82 5.75 13.00 6.07
C GLN A 82 4.99 14.33 6.04
N GLU A 83 5.61 15.40 5.51
CA GLU A 83 4.98 16.71 5.37
C GLU A 83 3.71 16.64 4.52
N GLN A 84 3.77 15.99 3.35
CA GLN A 84 2.60 15.80 2.48
C GLN A 84 1.48 15.01 3.17
N LEU A 85 1.83 13.95 3.90
CA LEU A 85 0.86 13.15 4.66
C LEU A 85 0.22 14.00 5.79
N LEU A 86 1.03 14.72 6.54
CA LEU A 86 0.55 15.52 7.67
C LEU A 86 -0.28 16.73 7.21
N ALA A 87 -0.06 17.25 6.01
CA ALA A 87 -0.88 18.29 5.40
C ALA A 87 -2.34 17.86 5.15
N LEU A 88 -2.61 16.54 5.08
CA LEU A 88 -3.98 16.02 4.99
C LEU A 88 -4.76 16.15 6.30
N ARG A 89 -4.07 16.38 7.44
CA ARG A 89 -4.68 16.48 8.76
C ARG A 89 -5.36 17.83 8.97
N ARG A 90 -6.41 17.80 9.76
CA ARG A 90 -7.07 18.99 10.31
C ARG A 90 -7.86 18.62 11.58
N PRO A 91 -8.27 19.58 12.41
CA PRO A 91 -9.10 19.30 13.57
C PRO A 91 -10.35 18.50 13.21
N GLY A 92 -10.61 17.42 13.95
CA GLY A 92 -11.76 16.54 13.73
C GLY A 92 -11.65 15.55 12.57
N ARG A 93 -10.60 15.61 11.77
CA ARG A 93 -10.33 14.64 10.68
C ARG A 93 -9.43 13.52 11.16
N ILE A 94 -9.80 12.30 10.86
CA ILE A 94 -8.99 11.10 11.06
C ILE A 94 -8.17 10.85 9.80
N LEU A 95 -6.86 10.69 9.95
CA LEU A 95 -5.95 10.25 8.88
C LEU A 95 -5.53 8.81 9.13
N VAL A 96 -5.81 7.94 8.17
CA VAL A 96 -5.36 6.54 8.14
C VAL A 96 -4.29 6.39 7.06
N VAL A 97 -3.09 6.00 7.47
CA VAL A 97 -1.97 5.76 6.56
C VAL A 97 -1.69 4.26 6.48
N ASP A 98 -1.81 3.71 5.28
CA ASP A 98 -1.48 2.31 5.01
C ASP A 98 0.01 2.18 4.66
N GLU A 99 0.80 1.76 5.62
CA GLU A 99 2.24 1.52 5.48
C GLU A 99 2.57 0.03 5.25
N ALA A 100 1.68 -0.73 4.58
CA ALA A 100 1.90 -2.15 4.35
C ALA A 100 3.14 -2.50 3.52
N PHE A 101 3.74 -1.53 2.84
CA PHE A 101 4.94 -1.70 2.01
C PHE A 101 6.12 -0.84 2.45
N ILE A 102 6.03 -0.14 3.56
CA ILE A 102 7.10 0.78 4.00
C ILE A 102 8.39 0.04 4.37
N ASP A 103 8.30 -1.21 4.85
CA ASP A 103 9.46 -2.07 5.15
C ASP A 103 10.36 -2.30 3.93
N ALA A 104 9.86 -2.06 2.71
CA ALA A 104 10.63 -2.15 1.47
C ALA A 104 11.49 -0.89 1.20
N VAL A 105 11.38 0.13 2.06
CA VAL A 105 12.12 1.40 1.96
C VAL A 105 13.20 1.42 3.03
N PRO A 106 14.49 1.40 2.67
CA PRO A 106 15.58 1.40 3.65
C PRO A 106 15.49 2.59 4.61
N GLY A 107 15.46 2.29 5.91
CA GLY A 107 15.39 3.30 6.96
C GLY A 107 14.02 3.97 7.15
N GLU A 108 13.04 3.67 6.31
CA GLU A 108 11.66 4.16 6.40
C GLU A 108 11.53 5.68 6.68
N PRO A 109 12.25 6.56 5.94
CA PRO A 109 12.39 7.98 6.29
C PRO A 109 11.07 8.75 6.32
N GLU A 110 10.08 8.28 5.55
CA GLU A 110 8.77 8.92 5.43
C GLU A 110 7.66 8.17 6.21
N SER A 111 8.04 7.23 7.09
CA SER A 111 7.07 6.57 7.97
C SER A 111 6.54 7.52 9.03
N VAL A 112 5.23 7.54 9.20
CA VAL A 112 4.56 8.30 10.27
C VAL A 112 4.16 7.42 11.46
N ALA A 113 4.59 6.15 11.47
CA ALA A 113 4.23 5.17 12.51
C ALA A 113 4.76 5.52 13.91
N SER A 114 5.89 6.25 13.99
CA SER A 114 6.47 6.73 15.27
C SER A 114 5.78 7.97 15.83
N LEU A 115 4.93 8.63 15.03
CA LEU A 115 4.26 9.86 15.42
C LEU A 115 3.01 9.56 16.24
N SER A 116 3.02 9.91 17.52
CA SER A 116 1.84 9.76 18.39
C SER A 116 0.98 11.03 18.33
N LEU A 117 0.27 11.22 17.20
CA LEU A 117 -0.53 12.41 16.96
C LEU A 117 -2.03 12.12 17.08
N PRO A 118 -2.82 13.02 17.70
CA PRO A 118 -4.27 12.90 17.72
C PRO A 118 -4.85 12.80 16.31
N GLY A 119 -5.78 11.88 16.10
CA GLY A 119 -6.42 11.69 14.79
C GLY A 119 -5.59 10.88 13.77
N LEU A 120 -4.41 10.38 14.11
CA LEU A 120 -3.58 9.56 13.22
C LEU A 120 -3.68 8.07 13.56
N VAL A 121 -3.91 7.25 12.54
CA VAL A 121 -3.80 5.78 12.61
C VAL A 121 -2.91 5.31 11.46
N VAL A 122 -1.93 4.46 11.77
CA VAL A 122 -1.03 3.86 10.79
C VAL A 122 -1.20 2.34 10.83
N LEU A 123 -1.42 1.74 9.65
CA LEU A 123 -1.54 0.30 9.50
C LEU A 123 -0.24 -0.28 8.96
N ARG A 124 0.27 -1.31 9.62
CA ARG A 124 1.50 -2.03 9.24
C ARG A 124 1.18 -3.48 8.92
N SER A 125 1.88 -4.05 7.95
CA SER A 125 1.69 -5.43 7.52
C SER A 125 3.02 -6.17 7.44
N LEU A 126 3.15 -7.26 8.18
CA LEU A 126 4.32 -8.16 8.08
C LEU A 126 4.16 -9.21 6.98
N THR A 127 2.98 -9.28 6.35
CA THR A 127 2.67 -10.31 5.34
C THR A 127 3.46 -10.14 4.04
N LYS A 128 3.96 -8.94 3.76
CA LYS A 128 4.65 -8.62 2.50
C LYS A 128 6.13 -8.92 2.60
N THR A 129 6.81 -8.31 3.53
CA THR A 129 8.26 -8.47 3.77
C THR A 129 8.63 -9.92 4.08
N TRP A 130 7.81 -10.61 4.88
CA TRP A 130 8.09 -11.97 5.34
C TRP A 130 7.36 -13.07 4.56
N ALA A 131 6.69 -12.73 3.45
CA ALA A 131 5.90 -13.68 2.66
C ALA A 131 4.87 -14.49 3.49
N LEU A 132 4.30 -13.89 4.53
CA LEU A 132 3.39 -14.52 5.49
C LEU A 132 1.92 -14.33 5.12
N ALA A 133 1.57 -14.42 3.83
CA ALA A 133 0.23 -14.14 3.35
C ALA A 133 -0.85 -14.96 4.08
N GLY A 134 -0.59 -16.22 4.36
CA GLY A 134 -1.52 -17.13 5.05
C GLY A 134 -1.61 -16.89 6.57
N LEU A 135 -0.55 -16.41 7.22
CA LEU A 135 -0.53 -16.19 8.67
C LEU A 135 -1.25 -14.91 9.11
N ARG A 136 -1.50 -13.98 8.22
CA ARG A 136 -2.25 -12.76 8.53
C ARG A 136 -1.68 -12.00 9.73
N ALA A 137 -0.45 -11.52 9.64
CA ALA A 137 0.22 -10.77 10.71
C ALA A 137 0.33 -9.28 10.36
N GLY A 138 -0.11 -8.41 11.25
CA GLY A 138 -0.02 -6.96 11.11
C GLY A 138 -0.38 -6.23 12.41
N TYR A 139 -0.33 -4.92 12.39
CA TYR A 139 -0.68 -4.11 13.55
C TYR A 139 -1.08 -2.68 13.14
N ALA A 140 -1.76 -1.99 14.05
CA ALA A 140 -2.02 -0.56 13.96
C ALA A 140 -1.33 0.20 15.10
N VAL A 141 -0.81 1.36 14.80
CA VAL A 141 -0.25 2.32 15.77
C VAL A 141 -0.87 3.71 15.56
N GLY A 142 -0.71 4.61 16.51
CA GLY A 142 -1.21 5.99 16.42
C GLY A 142 -2.05 6.39 17.63
N ASP A 143 -3.07 7.22 17.41
CA ASP A 143 -3.94 7.76 18.45
C ASP A 143 -4.58 6.65 19.32
N PRO A 144 -4.29 6.61 20.64
CA PRO A 144 -4.82 5.57 21.52
C PRO A 144 -6.36 5.54 21.59
N GLU A 145 -7.03 6.68 21.45
CA GLU A 145 -8.50 6.75 21.44
C GLU A 145 -9.06 6.08 20.19
N LEU A 146 -8.48 6.37 19.02
CA LEU A 146 -8.92 5.74 17.77
C LEU A 146 -8.63 4.23 17.77
N LEU A 147 -7.48 3.81 18.29
CA LEU A 147 -7.17 2.38 18.42
C LEU A 147 -8.17 1.66 19.34
N ARG A 148 -8.60 2.30 20.45
CA ARG A 148 -9.67 1.75 21.32
C ARG A 148 -11.01 1.66 20.58
N ARG A 149 -11.35 2.67 19.77
CA ARG A 149 -12.58 2.65 18.94
C ARG A 149 -12.52 1.53 17.90
N LEU A 150 -11.40 1.36 17.19
CA LEU A 150 -11.21 0.25 16.26
C LEU A 150 -11.39 -1.10 16.94
N ALA A 151 -10.87 -1.27 18.16
CA ALA A 151 -10.94 -2.53 18.90
C ALA A 151 -12.35 -2.88 19.44
N ARG A 152 -13.29 -1.95 19.46
CA ARG A 152 -14.66 -2.21 19.95
C ARG A 152 -15.32 -3.33 19.17
N GLY A 153 -15.93 -4.29 19.87
CA GLY A 153 -16.65 -5.41 19.26
C GLY A 153 -15.75 -6.45 18.59
N ARG A 154 -14.42 -6.41 18.78
CA ARG A 154 -13.57 -7.57 18.45
C ARG A 154 -13.80 -8.72 19.43
N ALA A 155 -13.55 -9.92 18.97
CA ALA A 155 -13.44 -11.09 19.87
C ALA A 155 -12.35 -10.85 20.93
N HIS A 156 -12.50 -11.48 22.10
CA HIS A 156 -11.53 -11.33 23.19
C HIS A 156 -10.14 -11.89 22.84
N TRP A 157 -10.09 -12.93 22.01
CA TRP A 157 -8.87 -13.53 21.47
C TRP A 157 -8.92 -13.50 19.94
N PRO A 158 -8.65 -12.32 19.30
CA PRO A 158 -8.85 -12.15 17.86
C PRO A 158 -7.74 -12.75 17.01
N LEU A 159 -6.60 -13.14 17.63
CA LEU A 159 -5.44 -13.67 16.94
C LEU A 159 -5.10 -15.07 17.48
N GLY A 160 -4.79 -15.98 16.56
CA GLY A 160 -4.30 -17.31 16.90
C GLY A 160 -2.82 -17.30 17.33
N THR A 161 -2.40 -18.38 17.99
CA THR A 161 -1.02 -18.52 18.49
C THR A 161 0.02 -18.34 17.38
N LEU A 162 -0.17 -18.94 16.20
CA LEU A 162 0.77 -18.80 15.08
C LEU A 162 0.92 -17.37 14.59
N GLN A 163 -0.13 -16.55 14.64
CA GLN A 163 -0.07 -15.13 14.30
C GLN A 163 0.75 -14.36 15.33
N LEU A 164 0.55 -14.64 16.63
CA LEU A 164 1.29 -13.98 17.71
C LEU A 164 2.78 -14.34 17.65
N GLU A 165 3.11 -15.61 17.43
CA GLU A 165 4.48 -16.09 17.25
C GLU A 165 5.13 -15.43 16.01
N ALA A 166 4.42 -15.33 14.89
CA ALA A 166 4.93 -14.65 13.71
C ALA A 166 5.20 -13.16 13.97
N LEU A 167 4.29 -12.47 14.67
CA LEU A 167 4.48 -11.09 15.08
C LEU A 167 5.72 -10.92 15.95
N ALA A 168 5.93 -11.82 16.93
CA ALA A 168 7.10 -11.80 17.81
C ALA A 168 8.39 -12.07 17.02
N ALA A 169 8.40 -13.13 16.20
CA ALA A 169 9.56 -13.54 15.41
C ALA A 169 10.03 -12.48 14.42
N CYS A 170 9.10 -11.84 13.70
CA CYS A 170 9.41 -10.78 12.72
C CYS A 170 9.95 -9.49 13.38
N ASN A 171 9.73 -9.28 14.67
CA ASN A 171 10.18 -8.09 15.40
C ASN A 171 11.44 -8.35 16.26
N THR A 172 12.12 -9.49 16.12
CA THR A 172 13.44 -9.69 16.74
C THR A 172 14.48 -8.79 16.07
N ALA A 173 15.51 -8.39 16.81
CA ALA A 173 16.62 -7.57 16.26
C ALA A 173 17.25 -8.22 15.01
N GLN A 174 17.42 -9.55 15.01
CA GLN A 174 17.94 -10.29 13.87
C GLN A 174 17.01 -10.21 12.65
N ALA A 175 15.71 -10.40 12.85
CA ALA A 175 14.73 -10.33 11.77
C ALA A 175 14.68 -8.90 11.18
N VAL A 176 14.59 -7.89 12.03
CA VAL A 176 14.61 -6.48 11.56
C VAL A 176 15.89 -6.18 10.79
N GLY A 177 17.06 -6.62 11.27
CA GLY A 177 18.33 -6.47 10.54
C GLY A 177 18.30 -7.15 9.15
N SER A 178 17.72 -8.34 9.06
CA SER A 178 17.54 -9.04 7.77
C SER A 178 16.62 -8.30 6.82
N ALA A 179 15.50 -7.76 7.31
CA ALA A 179 14.55 -6.98 6.52
C ALA A 179 15.20 -5.71 5.93
N VAL A 180 16.05 -5.03 6.71
CA VAL A 180 16.82 -3.85 6.23
C VAL A 180 17.75 -4.22 5.08
N LEU A 181 18.48 -5.34 5.19
CA LEU A 181 19.35 -5.81 4.12
C LEU A 181 18.56 -6.20 2.85
N ASP A 182 17.42 -6.84 3.02
CA ASP A 182 16.57 -7.22 1.89
C ASP A 182 15.95 -5.99 1.22
N ALA A 183 15.56 -4.96 1.98
CA ALA A 183 15.12 -3.68 1.43
C ALA A 183 16.22 -3.01 0.59
N GLN A 184 17.49 -3.04 1.03
CA GLN A 184 18.61 -2.51 0.26
C GLN A 184 18.81 -3.27 -1.07
N ARG A 185 18.77 -4.60 -1.05
CA ARG A 185 18.85 -5.43 -2.27
C ARG A 185 17.69 -5.17 -3.22
N LEU A 186 16.51 -4.95 -2.67
CA LEU A 186 15.31 -4.63 -3.44
C LEU A 186 15.47 -3.32 -4.22
N VAL A 187 16.10 -2.29 -3.64
CA VAL A 187 16.37 -1.02 -4.34
C VAL A 187 17.17 -1.26 -5.62
N GLU A 188 18.25 -2.02 -5.53
CA GLU A 188 19.10 -2.32 -6.71
C GLU A 188 18.34 -3.11 -7.77
N THR A 189 17.62 -4.15 -7.36
CA THR A 189 16.82 -4.99 -8.27
C THR A 189 15.73 -4.16 -8.95
N ARG A 190 15.06 -3.27 -8.20
CA ARG A 190 14.01 -2.40 -8.73
C ARG A 190 14.55 -1.44 -9.78
N HIS A 191 15.71 -0.81 -9.55
CA HIS A 191 16.34 0.08 -10.53
C HIS A 191 16.66 -0.66 -11.82
N ARG A 192 17.34 -1.81 -11.72
CA ARG A 192 17.68 -2.62 -12.90
C ARG A 192 16.44 -3.08 -13.69
N GLN A 193 15.39 -3.50 -13.00
CA GLN A 193 14.14 -3.91 -13.63
C GLN A 193 13.45 -2.73 -14.31
N ALA A 194 13.39 -1.56 -13.66
CA ALA A 194 12.82 -0.34 -14.22
C ALA A 194 13.59 0.09 -15.49
N ASP A 195 14.91 0.07 -15.46
CA ASP A 195 15.74 0.41 -16.62
C ASP A 195 15.57 -0.58 -17.76
N GLY A 196 15.46 -1.88 -17.46
CA GLY A 196 15.12 -2.90 -18.46
C GLY A 196 13.79 -2.64 -19.15
N LEU A 197 12.76 -2.25 -18.40
CA LEU A 197 11.44 -1.91 -18.93
C LEU A 197 11.46 -0.60 -19.73
N ARG A 198 12.16 0.43 -19.24
CA ARG A 198 12.37 1.69 -19.99
C ARG A 198 13.13 1.46 -21.29
N GLY A 199 14.09 0.51 -21.30
CA GLY A 199 14.79 0.09 -22.51
C GLY A 199 13.88 -0.50 -23.60
N LEU A 200 12.66 -0.93 -23.25
CA LEU A 200 11.62 -1.32 -24.21
C LEU A 200 10.73 -0.15 -24.67
N GLY A 201 11.02 1.08 -24.25
CA GLY A 201 10.20 2.26 -24.53
C GLY A 201 8.98 2.42 -23.64
N LEU A 202 8.88 1.65 -22.53
CA LEU A 202 7.75 1.72 -21.62
C LEU A 202 7.97 2.81 -20.56
N ALA A 203 6.90 3.55 -20.24
CA ALA A 203 6.92 4.48 -19.13
C ALA A 203 6.73 3.74 -17.80
N VAL A 204 7.69 3.89 -16.89
CA VAL A 204 7.68 3.29 -15.57
C VAL A 204 7.54 4.39 -14.53
N THR A 205 6.50 4.30 -13.69
CA THR A 205 6.30 5.26 -12.59
C THR A 205 7.42 5.15 -11.56
N GLU A 206 7.95 6.29 -11.14
CA GLU A 206 8.92 6.34 -10.06
C GLU A 206 8.27 5.92 -8.75
N GLY A 207 8.82 4.89 -8.12
CA GLY A 207 8.27 4.34 -6.88
C GLY A 207 9.30 3.56 -6.09
N VAL A 208 8.99 3.28 -4.83
CA VAL A 208 9.90 2.61 -3.87
C VAL A 208 9.38 1.26 -3.39
N ALA A 209 8.17 0.88 -3.77
CA ALA A 209 7.53 -0.38 -3.37
C ALA A 209 8.19 -1.61 -4.01
N PRO A 210 7.89 -2.84 -3.54
CA PRO A 210 8.40 -4.09 -4.15
C PRO A 210 7.68 -4.45 -5.46
N PHE A 211 7.20 -3.44 -6.18
CA PHE A 211 6.57 -3.53 -7.50
C PHE A 211 6.75 -2.22 -8.26
N LEU A 212 6.54 -2.29 -9.56
CA LEU A 212 6.55 -1.15 -10.48
C LEU A 212 5.17 -1.02 -11.14
N LEU A 213 4.70 0.22 -11.31
CA LEU A 213 3.57 0.55 -12.17
C LEU A 213 4.14 0.93 -13.56
N VAL A 214 3.69 0.24 -14.59
CA VAL A 214 4.19 0.37 -15.95
C VAL A 214 3.03 0.71 -16.88
N ALA A 215 3.16 1.78 -17.65
CA ALA A 215 2.22 2.06 -18.73
C ALA A 215 2.55 1.14 -19.92
N VAL A 216 1.58 0.34 -20.33
CA VAL A 216 1.73 -0.67 -21.38
C VAL A 216 0.55 -0.56 -22.33
N PRO A 217 0.74 -0.05 -23.55
CA PRO A 217 -0.32 -0.04 -24.55
C PRO A 217 -0.93 -1.44 -24.74
N ARG A 218 -2.26 -1.54 -24.70
CA ARG A 218 -2.98 -2.82 -24.77
C ARG A 218 -2.51 -3.81 -23.69
N ALA A 219 -2.44 -3.35 -22.43
CA ALA A 219 -1.96 -4.15 -21.31
C ALA A 219 -2.71 -5.47 -21.10
N ASP A 220 -3.98 -5.57 -21.55
CA ASP A 220 -4.73 -6.82 -21.51
C ASP A 220 -4.14 -7.90 -22.43
N LEU A 221 -3.68 -7.54 -23.63
CA LEU A 221 -3.00 -8.45 -24.55
C LEU A 221 -1.62 -8.85 -24.01
N MET A 222 -0.85 -7.86 -23.53
CA MET A 222 0.43 -8.11 -22.87
C MET A 222 0.27 -9.09 -21.70
N ARG A 223 -0.72 -8.87 -20.84
CA ARG A 223 -1.00 -9.76 -19.70
C ARG A 223 -1.35 -11.18 -20.13
N LYS A 224 -2.14 -11.35 -21.22
CA LYS A 224 -2.47 -12.67 -21.78
C LYS A 224 -1.22 -13.37 -22.30
N HIS A 225 -0.37 -12.67 -23.04
CA HIS A 225 0.91 -13.19 -23.54
C HIS A 225 1.83 -13.64 -22.39
N LEU A 226 2.03 -12.79 -21.40
CA LEU A 226 2.84 -13.12 -20.21
C LEU A 226 2.30 -14.34 -19.45
N LYS A 227 0.96 -14.48 -19.36
CA LYS A 227 0.32 -15.65 -18.72
C LYS A 227 0.66 -16.94 -19.44
N VAL A 228 0.69 -16.95 -20.78
CA VAL A 228 1.10 -18.13 -21.59
C VAL A 228 2.54 -18.53 -21.28
N LYS A 229 3.39 -17.56 -20.94
CA LYS A 229 4.78 -17.77 -20.52
C LYS A 229 4.96 -18.02 -19.00
N ASN A 230 3.86 -18.30 -18.29
CA ASN A 230 3.82 -18.50 -16.83
C ASN A 230 4.27 -17.26 -16.00
N ILE A 231 4.20 -16.07 -16.58
CA ILE A 231 4.50 -14.82 -15.89
C ILE A 231 3.18 -14.15 -15.48
N ALA A 232 2.97 -14.01 -14.17
CA ALA A 232 1.78 -13.37 -13.62
C ALA A 232 2.05 -11.90 -13.30
N VAL A 233 1.24 -11.01 -13.89
CA VAL A 233 1.25 -9.57 -13.61
C VAL A 233 -0.15 -9.09 -13.22
N ARG A 234 -0.22 -8.00 -12.46
CA ARG A 234 -1.50 -7.44 -11.98
C ARG A 234 -2.05 -6.44 -12.98
N ARG A 235 -3.31 -6.62 -13.40
CA ARG A 235 -4.08 -5.60 -14.12
C ARG A 235 -4.37 -4.40 -13.21
N CYS A 236 -4.43 -3.19 -13.76
CA CYS A 236 -4.59 -1.97 -12.98
C CYS A 236 -5.89 -1.21 -13.26
N ASP A 237 -6.68 -1.61 -14.22
CA ASP A 237 -8.00 -1.04 -14.55
C ASP A 237 -9.06 -1.22 -13.43
N THR A 238 -8.73 -1.94 -12.36
CA THR A 238 -9.54 -2.06 -11.14
C THR A 238 -9.20 -1.02 -10.08
N PHE A 239 -8.19 -0.18 -10.30
CA PHE A 239 -7.83 0.91 -9.38
C PHE A 239 -8.39 2.23 -9.92
N VAL A 240 -9.13 2.94 -9.09
CA VAL A 240 -9.67 4.25 -9.46
C VAL A 240 -8.54 5.19 -9.88
N GLY A 241 -8.71 5.88 -11.00
CA GLY A 241 -7.69 6.79 -11.57
C GLY A 241 -6.66 6.11 -12.47
N LEU A 242 -6.76 4.77 -12.69
CA LEU A 242 -6.00 4.04 -13.70
C LEU A 242 -6.95 3.38 -14.72
N ASP A 243 -6.48 3.30 -15.94
CA ASP A 243 -7.17 2.64 -17.04
C ASP A 243 -6.58 1.27 -17.39
N GLY A 244 -7.00 0.74 -18.53
CA GLY A 244 -6.57 -0.57 -19.06
C GLY A 244 -5.15 -0.60 -19.61
N ASP A 245 -4.44 0.52 -19.64
CA ASP A 245 -3.08 0.63 -20.20
C ASP A 245 -1.98 0.62 -19.13
N TYR A 246 -2.29 0.09 -17.93
CA TYR A 246 -1.32 -0.08 -16.87
C TYR A 246 -1.23 -1.52 -16.37
N LEU A 247 0.00 -1.96 -16.09
CA LEU A 247 0.30 -3.20 -15.37
C LEU A 247 1.14 -2.90 -14.13
N ARG A 248 0.83 -3.59 -13.01
CA ARG A 248 1.71 -3.63 -11.86
C ARG A 248 2.51 -4.93 -11.91
N VAL A 249 3.84 -4.80 -11.96
CA VAL A 249 4.79 -5.92 -12.01
C VAL A 249 5.57 -6.01 -10.69
N ALA A 250 5.73 -7.22 -10.14
CA ALA A 250 6.53 -7.40 -8.95
C ALA A 250 8.02 -7.20 -9.27
N VAL A 251 8.77 -6.62 -8.33
CA VAL A 251 10.23 -6.55 -8.41
C VAL A 251 10.78 -7.92 -8.02
N ARG A 252 11.52 -8.55 -8.93
CA ARG A 252 12.04 -9.91 -8.78
C ARG A 252 13.42 -10.05 -9.40
N PRO A 253 14.29 -10.93 -8.89
CA PRO A 253 15.58 -11.26 -9.53
C PRO A 253 15.41 -11.76 -10.97
N GLU A 254 14.29 -12.43 -11.26
CA GLU A 254 13.95 -12.99 -12.58
C GLU A 254 13.41 -11.94 -13.56
N TRP A 255 13.54 -10.65 -13.26
CA TRP A 255 13.07 -9.56 -14.13
C TRP A 255 13.59 -9.62 -15.59
N PRO A 256 14.79 -10.17 -15.91
CA PRO A 256 15.22 -10.28 -17.31
C PRO A 256 14.27 -11.14 -18.15
N GLU A 257 13.68 -12.20 -17.57
CA GLU A 257 12.68 -13.05 -18.24
C GLU A 257 11.41 -12.27 -18.56
N LEU A 258 10.94 -11.43 -17.63
CA LEU A 258 9.80 -10.54 -17.85
C LEU A 258 10.07 -9.57 -19.00
N VAL A 259 11.23 -8.89 -19.00
CA VAL A 259 11.62 -7.93 -20.05
C VAL A 259 11.72 -8.62 -21.41
N GLN A 260 12.34 -9.80 -21.47
CA GLN A 260 12.43 -10.57 -22.69
C GLN A 260 11.06 -10.98 -23.23
N ALA A 261 10.17 -11.46 -22.33
CA ALA A 261 8.81 -11.86 -22.71
C ALA A 261 7.96 -10.66 -23.20
N MET A 262 8.13 -9.48 -22.60
CA MET A 262 7.44 -8.27 -23.05
C MET A 262 7.94 -7.80 -24.41
N LYS A 263 9.26 -7.90 -24.66
CA LYS A 263 9.88 -7.52 -25.94
C LYS A 263 9.33 -8.26 -27.14
N GLU A 264 8.86 -9.50 -26.94
CA GLU A 264 8.34 -10.34 -28.04
C GLU A 264 6.99 -9.87 -28.61
N ILE A 265 6.27 -9.00 -27.88
CA ILE A 265 4.94 -8.56 -28.29
C ILE A 265 4.87 -7.03 -28.49
N LEU A 266 5.88 -6.28 -28.06
CA LEU A 266 6.00 -4.84 -28.35
C LEU A 266 6.53 -4.61 -29.75
#